data_d8b00ba62cf140940bbfabca92884361
#
_entry.id   d8b00ba62cf140940bbfabca92884361
#
_cell.length_a   1.000
_cell.length_b   1.000
_cell.length_c   1.000
_cell.angle_alpha   90.00
_cell.angle_beta   90.00
_cell.angle_gamma   90.00
#
_symmetry.space_group_name_H-M   'P 1'
#
loop_
_entity.id
_entity.type
_entity.pdbx_description
1 polymer ?
#
loop_
_entity_poly.entity_id
_entity_poly.type
_entity_poly.pdbx_seq_one_letter_code
_entity_poly.pdbx_strand_id
1 'polypeptide(L)'
;AHLAIAVNGEQQMDCLVCDGILVATPAGSTAYNLSAHGPIIPLGGGLMALTPISAFRPRRWRGALLSDHSKVVLDVLENNFRPVSASADSAEIRHVTRVSVEQANDITLNLLYDPGFSLSDRATQEQFQS
;
A
#
# COMPACT_ATOMS: atom_id res chain seq x y z
N ALA A 1 10.22 -2.67 -5.67
CA ALA A 1 9.10 -2.53 -6.60
C ALA A 1 9.12 -1.17 -7.28
N HIS A 2 8.71 -1.13 -8.54
CA HIS A 2 8.49 0.10 -9.29
C HIS A 2 7.00 0.17 -9.62
N LEU A 3 6.33 1.22 -9.15
CA LEU A 3 4.88 1.33 -9.24
C LEU A 3 4.46 2.68 -9.81
N ALA A 4 3.49 2.67 -10.71
CA ALA A 4 2.79 3.88 -11.13
C ALA A 4 1.49 3.98 -10.35
N ILE A 5 1.12 5.17 -9.93
CA ILE A 5 -0.03 5.40 -9.08
C ILE A 5 -1.02 6.32 -9.78
N ALA A 6 -2.25 5.89 -9.90
CA ALA A 6 -3.36 6.71 -10.37
C ALA A 6 -4.45 6.76 -9.31
N VAL A 7 -5.08 7.90 -9.15
CA VAL A 7 -6.19 8.12 -8.22
C VAL A 7 -7.36 8.70 -9.00
N ASN A 8 -8.49 8.04 -8.93
CA ASN A 8 -9.72 8.46 -9.62
C ASN A 8 -9.51 8.71 -11.13
N GLY A 9 -8.71 7.86 -11.78
CA GLY A 9 -8.44 7.93 -13.20
C GLY A 9 -7.34 8.92 -13.61
N GLU A 10 -6.76 9.65 -12.67
CA GLU A 10 -5.68 10.60 -12.94
C GLU A 10 -4.36 10.05 -12.40
N GLN A 11 -3.34 10.03 -13.25
CA GLN A 11 -2.01 9.56 -12.82
C GLN A 11 -1.36 10.61 -11.93
N GLN A 12 -1.02 10.19 -10.71
CA GLN A 12 -0.43 11.05 -9.71
C GLN A 12 1.08 10.86 -9.59
N MET A 13 1.57 9.69 -9.97
CA MET A 13 2.99 9.37 -9.87
C MET A 13 3.36 8.39 -10.98
N ASP A 14 4.37 8.74 -11.77
CA ASP A 14 4.80 7.91 -12.90
C ASP A 14 5.58 6.69 -12.45
N CYS A 15 6.38 6.84 -11.41
CA CYS A 15 7.18 5.74 -10.89
C CYS A 15 7.55 5.97 -9.43
N LEU A 16 7.03 5.13 -8.56
CA LEU A 16 7.45 5.03 -7.17
C LEU A 16 8.39 3.84 -7.05
N VAL A 17 9.61 4.09 -6.56
CA VAL A 17 10.57 3.03 -6.25
C VAL A 17 10.53 2.80 -4.75
N CYS A 18 10.10 1.62 -4.33
CA CYS A 18 9.87 1.29 -2.93
C CYS A 18 9.94 -0.22 -2.70
N ASP A 19 9.92 -0.64 -1.44
CA ASP A 19 9.76 -2.05 -1.10
C ASP A 19 8.32 -2.52 -1.26
N GLY A 20 7.37 -1.62 -1.07
CA GLY A 20 5.96 -1.92 -1.20
C GLY A 20 5.11 -0.69 -0.97
N ILE A 21 3.81 -0.87 -1.05
CA ILE A 21 2.83 0.18 -0.78
C ILE A 21 1.63 -0.42 -0.05
N LEU A 22 1.03 0.37 0.81
CA LEU A 22 -0.03 -0.04 1.70
C LEU A 22 -1.21 0.91 1.55
N VAL A 23 -2.40 0.36 1.42
CA VAL A 23 -3.64 1.13 1.50
C VAL A 23 -4.34 0.75 2.80
N ALA A 24 -4.54 1.72 3.67
CA ALA A 24 -5.13 1.50 4.97
C ALA A 24 -6.38 2.33 5.17
N THR A 25 -7.36 1.72 5.79
CA THR A 25 -8.58 2.35 6.29
C THR A 25 -8.34 2.87 7.70
N PRO A 26 -9.29 3.62 8.30
CA PRO A 26 -9.11 4.08 9.68
C PRO A 26 -8.81 2.95 10.67
N ALA A 27 -9.50 1.81 10.56
CA ALA A 27 -9.24 0.67 11.44
C ALA A 27 -7.84 0.08 11.23
N GLY A 28 -7.35 0.04 9.99
CA GLY A 28 -6.03 -0.49 9.66
C GLY A 28 -4.89 0.47 9.95
N SER A 29 -5.18 1.76 10.19
CA SER A 29 -4.13 2.76 10.38
C SER A 29 -3.32 2.56 11.65
N THR A 30 -3.85 1.86 12.63
CA THR A 30 -3.16 1.54 13.89
C THR A 30 -2.43 0.19 13.83
N ALA A 31 -2.48 -0.50 12.71
CA ALA A 31 -1.81 -1.79 12.49
C ALA A 31 -0.55 -1.59 11.64
N TYR A 32 -0.46 -2.28 10.51
CA TYR A 32 0.72 -2.24 9.65
C TYR A 32 1.03 -0.85 9.10
N ASN A 33 0.01 -0.04 8.84
CA ASN A 33 0.21 1.32 8.35
C ASN A 33 1.02 2.17 9.34
N LEU A 34 0.81 1.99 10.63
CA LEU A 34 1.59 2.68 11.66
C LEU A 34 3.06 2.21 11.63
N SER A 35 3.28 0.91 11.48
CA SER A 35 4.63 0.35 11.38
C SER A 35 5.37 0.87 10.15
N ALA A 36 4.67 1.20 9.07
CA ALA A 36 5.25 1.79 7.86
C ALA A 36 5.36 3.33 7.97
N HIS A 37 5.20 3.90 9.15
CA HIS A 37 5.22 5.34 9.41
C HIS A 37 4.07 6.11 8.72
N GLY A 38 2.98 5.42 8.42
CA GLY A 38 1.77 6.06 7.94
C GLY A 38 1.00 6.76 9.06
N PRO A 39 0.09 7.65 8.72
CA PRO A 39 -0.71 8.36 9.72
C PRO A 39 -1.74 7.45 10.39
N ILE A 40 -2.10 7.77 11.62
CA ILE A 40 -3.27 7.20 12.28
C ILE A 40 -4.48 8.02 11.83
N ILE A 41 -5.47 7.34 11.24
CA ILE A 41 -6.64 7.99 10.69
C ILE A 41 -7.79 7.86 11.69
N PRO A 42 -8.44 8.98 12.09
CA PRO A 42 -9.59 8.90 12.98
C PRO A 42 -10.74 8.10 12.34
N LEU A 43 -11.39 7.28 13.13
CA LEU A 43 -12.60 6.60 12.69
C LEU A 43 -13.67 7.62 12.31
N GLY A 44 -14.38 7.36 11.20
CA GLY A 44 -15.41 8.26 10.72
C GLY A 44 -14.90 9.52 10.02
N GLY A 45 -13.59 9.65 9.81
CA GLY A 45 -13.00 10.79 9.12
C GLY A 45 -13.18 10.82 7.60
N GLY A 46 -13.71 9.75 7.02
CA GLY A 46 -13.91 9.66 5.56
C GLY A 46 -12.64 9.61 4.76
N LEU A 47 -11.54 9.15 5.36
CA LEU A 47 -10.21 9.12 4.75
C LEU A 47 -9.64 7.71 4.70
N MET A 48 -8.74 7.51 3.77
CA MET A 48 -7.87 6.34 3.73
C MET A 48 -6.43 6.80 3.47
N ALA A 49 -5.47 5.99 3.89
CA ALA A 49 -4.06 6.29 3.72
C ALA A 49 -3.44 5.42 2.63
N LEU A 50 -2.62 6.05 1.79
CA LEU A 50 -1.76 5.39 0.84
C LEU A 50 -0.34 5.62 1.32
N THR A 51 0.35 4.57 1.77
CA THR A 51 1.63 4.70 2.47
C THR A 51 2.69 3.83 1.81
N PRO A 52 3.83 4.40 1.39
CA PRO A 52 4.93 3.60 0.86
C PRO A 52 5.69 2.90 1.98
N ILE A 53 6.28 1.78 1.65
CA ILE A 53 7.20 1.05 2.51
C ILE A 53 8.59 1.26 1.93
N SER A 54 9.46 1.95 2.66
CA SER A 54 10.84 2.23 2.27
C SER A 54 10.92 2.85 0.87
N ALA A 55 10.33 4.04 0.69
CA ALA A 55 10.38 4.73 -0.59
C ALA A 55 11.81 5.23 -0.86
N PHE A 56 12.35 4.89 -2.04
CA PHE A 56 13.66 5.35 -2.51
C PHE A 56 13.55 6.56 -3.43
N ARG A 57 12.51 6.61 -4.24
CA ARG A 57 12.21 7.69 -5.18
C ARG A 57 10.69 7.81 -5.34
N PRO A 58 10.14 8.99 -5.10
CA PRO A 58 10.75 10.16 -4.47
C PRO A 58 11.11 9.88 -3.01
N ARG A 59 12.30 10.27 -2.61
CA ARG A 59 12.82 9.95 -1.26
C ARG A 59 11.98 10.45 -0.11
N ARG A 60 11.34 11.60 -0.29
CA ARG A 60 10.61 12.28 0.79
C ARG A 60 9.12 12.05 0.72
N TRP A 61 8.68 11.25 -0.24
CA TRP A 61 7.27 10.94 -0.32
C TRP A 61 6.88 9.99 0.79
N ARG A 62 5.99 10.42 1.64
CA ARG A 62 5.56 9.67 2.82
C ARG A 62 4.16 9.10 2.68
N GLY A 63 3.55 9.26 1.51
CA GLY A 63 2.22 8.79 1.26
C GLY A 63 1.22 9.93 1.09
N ALA A 64 -0.04 9.56 1.02
CA ALA A 64 -1.13 10.51 0.84
C ALA A 64 -2.34 10.09 1.65
N LEU A 65 -3.08 11.07 2.12
CA LEU A 65 -4.43 10.85 2.65
C LEU A 65 -5.41 11.12 1.52
N LEU A 66 -6.31 10.18 1.28
CA LEU A 66 -7.28 10.24 0.20
C LEU A 66 -8.68 10.13 0.79
N SER A 67 -9.68 10.63 0.04
CA SER A 67 -11.07 10.34 0.36
C SER A 67 -11.29 8.84 0.37
N ASP A 68 -12.07 8.32 1.30
CA ASP A 68 -12.44 6.90 1.35
C ASP A 68 -13.28 6.46 0.16
N HIS A 69 -13.77 7.38 -0.66
CA HIS A 69 -14.45 7.08 -1.92
C HIS A 69 -13.49 7.03 -3.12
N SER A 70 -12.20 7.23 -2.91
CA SER A 70 -11.23 7.22 -3.99
C SER A 70 -10.97 5.81 -4.51
N LYS A 71 -10.71 5.72 -5.81
CA LYS A 71 -10.22 4.51 -6.46
C LYS A 71 -8.73 4.68 -6.75
N VAL A 72 -7.92 3.80 -6.19
CA VAL A 72 -6.48 3.80 -6.39
C VAL A 72 -6.13 2.67 -7.36
N VAL A 73 -5.38 2.99 -8.39
CA VAL A 73 -4.86 2.00 -9.33
C VAL A 73 -3.34 2.02 -9.25
N LEU A 74 -2.77 0.86 -9.01
CA LEU A 74 -1.33 0.66 -8.91
C LEU A 74 -0.91 -0.24 -10.05
N ASP A 75 -0.09 0.28 -10.98
CA ASP A 75 0.46 -0.48 -12.07
C ASP A 75 1.89 -0.88 -11.73
N VAL A 76 2.19 -2.17 -11.85
CA VAL A 76 3.51 -2.71 -11.59
C VAL A 76 4.35 -2.53 -12.83
N LEU A 77 5.41 -1.72 -12.71
CA LEU A 77 6.36 -1.47 -13.78
C LEU A 77 7.48 -2.52 -13.71
N GLU A 78 8.02 -2.89 -14.86
CA GLU A 78 9.12 -3.86 -14.94
C GLU A 78 8.80 -5.18 -14.24
N ASN A 79 7.56 -5.67 -14.38
CA ASN A 79 7.07 -6.81 -13.62
C ASN A 79 7.85 -8.11 -13.88
N ASN A 80 8.54 -8.23 -15.01
CA ASN A 80 9.39 -9.39 -15.28
C ASN A 80 10.68 -9.39 -14.46
N PHE A 81 11.20 -8.20 -14.13
CA PHE A 81 12.42 -8.03 -13.35
C PHE A 81 12.13 -7.76 -11.89
N ARG A 82 10.98 -7.16 -11.61
CA ARG A 82 10.59 -6.70 -10.27
C ARG A 82 9.16 -7.14 -9.97
N PRO A 83 8.95 -8.45 -9.85
CA PRO A 83 7.61 -8.97 -9.60
C PRO A 83 7.09 -8.51 -8.23
N VAL A 84 5.79 -8.33 -8.15
CA VAL A 84 5.12 -7.83 -6.96
C VAL A 84 3.97 -8.76 -6.58
N SER A 85 3.79 -8.96 -5.30
CA SER A 85 2.65 -9.68 -4.74
C SER A 85 1.68 -8.70 -4.09
N ALA A 86 0.40 -9.00 -4.16
CA ALA A 86 -0.65 -8.26 -3.48
C ALA A 86 -1.23 -9.11 -2.36
N SER A 87 -1.46 -8.50 -1.21
CA SER A 87 -2.03 -9.18 -0.06
C SER A 87 -3.20 -8.39 0.51
N ALA A 88 -4.29 -9.08 0.76
CA ALA A 88 -5.48 -8.52 1.41
C ALA A 88 -5.98 -9.55 2.42
N ASP A 89 -6.10 -9.16 3.68
CA ASP A 89 -6.41 -10.07 4.78
C ASP A 89 -5.45 -11.28 4.78
N SER A 90 -5.97 -12.50 4.60
CA SER A 90 -5.15 -13.71 4.53
C SER A 90 -4.87 -14.16 3.10
N ALA A 91 -5.38 -13.45 2.10
CA ALA A 91 -5.20 -13.80 0.70
C ALA A 91 -3.93 -13.14 0.14
N GLU A 92 -3.18 -13.88 -0.66
CA GLU A 92 -2.00 -13.38 -1.35
C GLU A 92 -2.07 -13.80 -2.82
N ILE A 93 -1.82 -12.84 -3.72
CA ILE A 93 -1.75 -13.07 -5.16
C ILE A 93 -0.39 -12.63 -5.64
N ARG A 94 0.35 -13.55 -6.26
CA ARG A 94 1.70 -13.30 -6.76
C ARG A 94 1.68 -12.82 -8.20
N HIS A 95 2.74 -12.13 -8.59
CA HIS A 95 2.97 -11.65 -9.96
C HIS A 95 1.82 -10.80 -10.49
N VAL A 96 1.35 -9.88 -9.65
CA VAL A 96 0.32 -8.95 -10.08
C VAL A 96 0.91 -7.90 -11.03
N THR A 97 0.13 -7.47 -12.01
CA THR A 97 0.52 -6.41 -12.93
C THR A 97 -0.22 -5.11 -12.67
N ARG A 98 -1.42 -5.21 -12.11
CA ARG A 98 -2.24 -4.06 -11.74
C ARG A 98 -3.09 -4.42 -10.55
N VAL A 99 -3.23 -3.48 -9.63
CA VAL A 99 -4.12 -3.61 -8.48
C VAL A 99 -5.01 -2.39 -8.43
N SER A 100 -6.31 -2.62 -8.37
CA SER A 100 -7.31 -1.57 -8.13
C SER A 100 -7.83 -1.70 -6.71
N VAL A 101 -7.86 -0.59 -5.99
CA VAL A 101 -8.32 -0.56 -4.61
C VAL A 101 -9.45 0.46 -4.50
N GLU A 102 -10.61 -0.02 -4.05
CA GLU A 102 -11.76 0.82 -3.72
C GLU A 102 -12.28 0.41 -2.36
N GLN A 103 -12.83 1.35 -1.62
CA GLN A 103 -13.50 1.00 -0.38
C GLN A 103 -14.78 0.23 -0.70
N ALA A 104 -14.90 -0.96 -0.12
CA ALA A 104 -16.14 -1.69 -0.06
C ALA A 104 -16.81 -1.42 1.29
N ASN A 105 -17.94 -2.07 1.58
CA ASN A 105 -18.58 -1.96 2.89
C ASN A 105 -17.70 -2.55 3.99
N ASP A 106 -16.82 -3.47 3.65
CA ASP A 106 -15.83 -4.04 4.55
C ASP A 106 -14.49 -3.37 4.33
N ILE A 107 -13.87 -3.01 5.44
CA ILE A 107 -12.60 -2.29 5.46
C ILE A 107 -11.48 -3.30 5.48
N THR A 108 -10.67 -3.35 4.43
CA THR A 108 -9.54 -4.26 4.33
C THR A 108 -8.23 -3.50 4.23
N LEU A 109 -7.17 -4.13 4.73
CA LEU A 109 -5.80 -3.66 4.57
C LEU A 109 -5.23 -4.32 3.31
N ASN A 110 -4.81 -3.52 2.34
CA ASN A 110 -4.18 -4.01 1.12
C ASN A 110 -2.69 -3.66 1.13
N LEU A 111 -1.86 -4.65 0.93
CA LEU A 111 -0.41 -4.51 0.94
C LEU A 111 0.18 -5.05 -0.36
N LEU A 112 1.02 -4.24 -1.01
CA LEU A 112 1.83 -4.66 -2.15
C LEU A 112 3.29 -4.71 -1.74
N TYR A 113 3.96 -5.83 -1.99
CA TYR A 113 5.35 -6.02 -1.60
C TYR A 113 6.09 -6.95 -2.58
N ASP A 114 7.41 -6.90 -2.55
CA ASP A 114 8.22 -7.78 -3.38
C ASP A 114 8.07 -9.24 -2.90
N PRO A 115 8.09 -10.22 -3.83
CA PRO A 115 8.03 -11.63 -3.45
C PRO A 115 9.15 -12.00 -2.49
N GLY A 116 8.88 -12.95 -1.62
CA GLY A 116 9.82 -13.42 -0.59
C GLY A 116 9.52 -12.90 0.79
N PHE A 117 8.63 -11.91 0.91
CA PHE A 117 8.11 -11.45 2.20
C PHE A 117 6.67 -11.90 2.34
N SER A 118 6.32 -12.49 3.48
CA SER A 118 4.92 -12.67 3.84
C SER A 118 4.45 -11.48 4.66
N LEU A 119 3.16 -11.19 4.62
CA LEU A 119 2.58 -10.12 5.45
C LEU A 119 2.83 -10.37 6.93
N SER A 120 2.64 -11.62 7.39
CA SER A 120 2.84 -11.97 8.80
C SER A 120 4.30 -11.83 9.23
N ASP A 121 5.25 -12.18 8.36
CA ASP A 121 6.67 -12.06 8.68
C ASP A 121 7.07 -10.58 8.83
N ARG A 122 6.64 -9.72 7.91
CA ARG A 122 6.94 -8.30 8.01
C ARG A 122 6.30 -7.67 9.24
N ALA A 123 5.05 -7.98 9.52
CA ALA A 123 4.36 -7.44 10.68
C ALA A 123 5.05 -7.86 11.97
N THR A 124 5.48 -9.12 12.07
CA THR A 124 6.21 -9.62 13.23
C THR A 124 7.54 -8.92 13.38
N GLN A 125 8.31 -8.80 12.30
CA GLN A 125 9.59 -8.10 12.34
C GLN A 125 9.46 -6.66 12.82
N GLU A 126 8.48 -5.92 12.30
CA GLU A 126 8.31 -4.52 12.66
C GLU A 126 7.85 -4.33 14.10
N GLN A 127 7.08 -5.26 14.65
CA GLN A 127 6.69 -5.23 16.05
C GLN A 127 7.86 -5.38 17.01
N PHE A 128 8.92 -6.06 16.60
CA PHE A 128 10.08 -6.33 17.44
C PHE A 128 11.31 -5.47 17.11
N GLN A 129 11.25 -4.65 16.09
CA GLN A 129 12.35 -3.76 15.67
C GLN A 129 12.17 -2.31 16.11
N SER A 130 11.13 -2.00 16.82
CA SER A 130 10.83 -0.63 17.23
C SER A 130 11.88 -0.01 18.13
#